data_bedef7db64c26b632d7b0a637a56cd32
#
_entry.id   bedef7db64c26b632d7b0a637a56cd32
#
_cell.length_a   1.000
_cell.length_b   1.000
_cell.length_c   1.000
_cell.angle_alpha   90.00
_cell.angle_beta   90.00
_cell.angle_gamma   90.00
#
_symmetry.space_group_name_H-M   'P 1'
#
loop_
_entity.id
_entity.type
_entity.pdbx_description
1 polymer ?
#
loop_
_entity_poly.entity_id
_entity_poly.type
_entity_poly.pdbx_seq_one_letter_code
_entity_poly.pdbx_strand_id
1 'polypeptide(L)'
;LAQIAKTKLGDCKDFSASTAVMLRELGFKANIAWVMRSTRRRNSPITLPRISFFNHAIVFAEKDGKSYWIDPTNFSSYAQGVFPDIANRPALVVKAGESGLRQIPPLLASQNVDSIQKLFSFVSEDKVETKGSLTLTGVLASYMAGLSLKASKKTIDYQLMSSIGKMNYMSWWKVED
;
A
#
# COMPACT_ATOMS: atom_id res chain seq x y z
N LEU A 1 19.41 8.72 -12.80
CA LEU A 1 18.15 9.47 -12.67
C LEU A 1 17.59 9.91 -14.02
N ALA A 2 18.38 10.60 -14.88
CA ALA A 2 17.90 11.09 -16.19
C ALA A 2 17.34 9.97 -17.08
N GLN A 3 17.98 8.81 -17.10
CA GLN A 3 17.51 7.67 -17.88
C GLN A 3 16.18 7.11 -17.34
N ILE A 4 16.04 6.98 -16.02
CA ILE A 4 14.80 6.53 -15.36
C ILE A 4 13.65 7.50 -15.65
N ALA A 5 13.91 8.81 -15.55
CA ALA A 5 12.93 9.83 -15.88
C ALA A 5 12.45 9.73 -17.33
N LYS A 6 13.37 9.40 -18.26
CA LYS A 6 13.09 9.26 -19.69
C LYS A 6 12.37 7.95 -20.04
N THR A 7 12.85 6.82 -19.49
CA THR A 7 12.35 5.48 -19.85
C THR A 7 11.21 5.01 -18.94
N LYS A 8 11.09 5.60 -17.76
CA LYS A 8 10.19 5.16 -16.66
C LYS A 8 10.42 3.70 -16.24
N LEU A 9 11.60 3.17 -16.54
CA LEU A 9 12.03 1.83 -16.18
C LEU A 9 13.14 1.91 -15.15
N GLY A 10 13.06 1.09 -14.11
CA GLY A 10 14.04 0.98 -13.04
C GLY A 10 13.64 -0.08 -12.03
N ASP A 11 14.56 -0.39 -11.13
CA ASP A 11 14.29 -1.28 -10.01
C ASP A 11 13.97 -0.49 -8.71
N CYS A 12 13.83 -1.20 -7.59
CA CYS A 12 13.53 -0.57 -6.30
C CYS A 12 14.59 0.47 -5.88
N LYS A 13 15.87 0.26 -6.23
CA LYS A 13 16.95 1.19 -5.91
C LYS A 13 16.83 2.46 -6.72
N ASP A 14 16.53 2.32 -8.00
CA ASP A 14 16.37 3.42 -8.93
C ASP A 14 15.21 4.33 -8.54
N PHE A 15 14.05 3.74 -8.27
CA PHE A 15 12.86 4.48 -7.83
C PHE A 15 13.06 5.11 -6.45
N SER A 16 13.69 4.42 -5.51
CA SER A 16 13.97 4.97 -4.19
C SER A 16 14.96 6.13 -4.25
N ALA A 17 16.03 6.00 -5.05
CA ALA A 17 17.00 7.08 -5.23
C ALA A 17 16.34 8.32 -5.86
N SER A 18 15.54 8.12 -6.90
CA SER A 18 14.82 9.21 -7.57
C SER A 18 13.84 9.91 -6.62
N THR A 19 13.06 9.13 -5.88
CA THR A 19 12.09 9.65 -4.91
C THR A 19 12.79 10.41 -3.78
N ALA A 20 13.91 9.90 -3.25
CA ALA A 20 14.66 10.58 -2.21
C ALA A 20 15.20 11.94 -2.68
N VAL A 21 15.67 12.03 -3.92
CA VAL A 21 16.12 13.32 -4.50
C VAL A 21 14.94 14.29 -4.61
N MET A 22 13.81 13.88 -5.19
CA MET A 22 12.63 14.73 -5.32
C MET A 22 12.12 15.24 -3.96
N LEU A 23 12.11 14.36 -2.95
CA LEU A 23 11.70 14.74 -1.60
C LEU A 23 12.65 15.75 -0.96
N ARG A 24 13.97 15.65 -1.21
CA ARG A 24 14.94 16.65 -0.74
C ARG A 24 14.70 18.02 -1.35
N GLU A 25 14.38 18.10 -2.64
CA GLU A 25 14.00 19.34 -3.31
C GLU A 25 12.72 19.96 -2.69
N LEU A 26 11.83 19.13 -2.15
CA LEU A 26 10.64 19.57 -1.40
C LEU A 26 10.90 19.86 0.08
N GLY A 27 12.16 19.86 0.52
CA GLY A 27 12.58 20.20 1.89
C GLY A 27 12.45 19.06 2.89
N PHE A 28 12.33 17.80 2.46
CA PHE A 28 12.41 16.64 3.35
C PHE A 28 13.85 16.23 3.62
N LYS A 29 14.12 15.68 4.79
CA LYS A 29 15.32 14.90 5.06
C LYS A 29 15.05 13.46 4.59
N ALA A 30 15.39 13.13 3.35
CA ALA A 30 15.05 11.85 2.73
C ALA A 30 16.31 10.99 2.50
N ASN A 31 16.23 9.71 2.87
CA ASN A 31 17.31 8.73 2.76
C ASN A 31 16.77 7.41 2.21
N ILE A 32 17.64 6.66 1.54
CA ILE A 32 17.32 5.28 1.14
C ILE A 32 17.34 4.41 2.39
N ALA A 33 16.39 3.51 2.48
CA ALA A 33 16.31 2.51 3.53
C ALA A 33 16.21 1.11 2.90
N TRP A 34 17.02 0.18 3.40
CA TRP A 34 17.01 -1.22 2.99
C TRP A 34 16.12 -2.03 3.91
N VAL A 35 15.24 -2.84 3.36
CA VAL A 35 14.29 -3.66 4.12
C VAL A 35 14.20 -5.07 3.55
N MET A 36 13.84 -6.04 4.38
CA MET A 36 13.41 -7.36 3.93
C MET A 36 11.93 -7.31 3.57
N ARG A 37 11.61 -7.19 2.31
CA ARG A 37 10.24 -7.31 1.79
C ARG A 37 9.81 -8.78 1.77
N SER A 38 8.74 -9.12 2.47
CA SER A 38 8.22 -10.49 2.53
C SER A 38 6.81 -10.52 3.11
N THR A 39 5.97 -11.40 2.60
CA THR A 39 4.66 -11.70 3.19
C THR A 39 4.74 -12.62 4.40
N ARG A 40 5.88 -13.28 4.60
CA ARG A 40 6.12 -14.17 5.75
C ARG A 40 6.70 -13.38 6.92
N ARG A 41 6.17 -13.57 8.12
CA ARG A 41 6.80 -13.04 9.34
C ARG A 41 8.11 -13.79 9.58
N ARG A 42 9.17 -13.04 9.79
CA ARG A 42 10.43 -13.57 10.30
C ARG A 42 10.46 -13.37 11.82
N ASN A 43 10.51 -14.46 12.54
CA ASN A 43 10.61 -14.42 14.02
C ASN A 43 12.08 -14.34 14.51
N SER A 44 13.05 -14.36 13.61
CA SER A 44 14.46 -14.31 13.99
C SER A 44 14.94 -12.86 14.09
N PRO A 45 15.49 -12.45 15.22
CA PRO A 45 16.11 -11.14 15.35
C PRO A 45 17.27 -11.02 14.36
N ILE A 46 17.50 -9.83 13.83
CA ILE A 46 18.70 -9.53 13.06
C ILE A 46 19.82 -9.36 14.07
N THR A 47 20.58 -10.43 14.31
CA THR A 47 21.71 -10.40 15.26
C THR A 47 22.96 -9.76 14.67
N LEU A 48 23.14 -9.85 13.35
CA LEU A 48 24.22 -9.19 12.61
C LEU A 48 23.66 -8.66 11.29
N PRO A 49 23.91 -7.38 10.95
CA PRO A 49 23.46 -6.82 9.69
C PRO A 49 24.26 -7.43 8.55
N ARG A 50 23.65 -8.37 7.83
CA ARG A 50 24.18 -8.90 6.57
C ARG A 50 23.39 -8.26 5.43
N ILE A 51 24.08 -7.92 4.35
CA ILE A 51 23.43 -7.36 3.16
C ILE A 51 22.34 -8.29 2.60
N SER A 52 22.53 -9.61 2.76
CA SER A 52 21.57 -10.65 2.37
C SER A 52 20.26 -10.67 3.20
N PHE A 53 20.19 -9.90 4.27
CA PHE A 53 18.94 -9.70 5.01
C PHE A 53 18.00 -8.71 4.34
N PHE A 54 18.47 -7.94 3.37
CA PHE A 54 17.72 -6.90 2.71
C PHE A 54 17.56 -7.27 1.23
N ASN A 55 16.34 -7.27 0.74
CA ASN A 55 16.04 -7.58 -0.66
C ASN A 55 15.29 -6.43 -1.37
N HIS A 56 15.04 -5.34 -0.65
CA HIS A 56 14.25 -4.24 -1.17
C HIS A 56 14.75 -2.89 -0.67
N ALA A 57 14.66 -1.86 -1.52
CA ALA A 57 14.98 -0.49 -1.20
C ALA A 57 13.71 0.35 -1.17
N ILE A 58 13.56 1.17 -0.13
CA ILE A 58 12.47 2.12 0.07
C ILE A 58 13.05 3.46 0.50
N VAL A 59 12.21 4.46 0.76
CA VAL A 59 12.63 5.77 1.26
C VAL A 59 12.13 5.98 2.68
N PHE A 60 13.03 6.41 3.54
CA PHE A 60 12.71 7.01 4.84
C PHE A 60 12.85 8.52 4.71
N ALA A 61 11.81 9.26 5.03
CA ALA A 61 11.79 10.71 4.94
C ALA A 61 11.26 11.35 6.23
N GLU A 62 11.78 12.51 6.57
CA GLU A 62 11.38 13.29 7.75
C GLU A 62 11.13 14.74 7.34
N LYS A 63 10.02 15.32 7.84
CA LYS A 63 9.70 16.74 7.70
C LYS A 63 8.78 17.18 8.83
N ASP A 64 9.02 18.34 9.41
CA ASP A 64 8.19 18.95 10.44
C ASP A 64 7.88 18.01 11.62
N GLY A 65 8.88 17.26 12.07
CA GLY A 65 8.78 16.29 13.18
C GLY A 65 8.03 14.99 12.83
N LYS A 66 7.60 14.82 11.59
CA LYS A 66 6.93 13.59 11.12
C LYS A 66 7.87 12.74 10.28
N SER A 67 7.74 11.42 10.43
CA SER A 67 8.48 10.43 9.66
C SER A 67 7.57 9.69 8.68
N TYR A 68 8.10 9.39 7.50
CA TYR A 68 7.40 8.75 6.41
C TYR A 68 8.22 7.57 5.89
N TRP A 69 7.56 6.46 5.67
CA TRP A 69 8.12 5.29 5.01
C TRP A 69 7.43 5.13 3.66
N ILE A 70 8.18 5.24 2.58
CA ILE A 70 7.63 5.32 1.22
C ILE A 70 8.25 4.23 0.38
N ASP A 71 7.42 3.35 -0.18
CA ASP A 71 7.83 2.37 -1.17
C ASP A 71 7.41 2.85 -2.57
N PRO A 72 8.32 3.46 -3.35
CA PRO A 72 7.98 4.02 -4.65
C PRO A 72 7.75 2.96 -5.74
N THR A 73 7.99 1.68 -5.44
CA THR A 73 7.66 0.58 -6.34
C THR A 73 6.20 0.13 -6.21
N ASN A 74 5.54 0.52 -5.13
CA ASN A 74 4.11 0.35 -4.97
C ASN A 74 3.39 1.51 -5.63
N PHE A 75 2.80 1.25 -6.76
CA PHE A 75 2.10 2.24 -7.59
C PHE A 75 0.85 2.85 -6.92
N SER A 76 0.31 2.20 -5.90
CA SER A 76 -0.75 2.72 -5.04
C SER A 76 -0.25 3.13 -3.65
N SER A 77 1.02 3.51 -3.50
CA SER A 77 1.58 4.00 -2.24
C SER A 77 0.82 5.22 -1.72
N TYR A 78 0.69 5.29 -0.39
CA TYR A 78 0.12 6.44 0.31
C TYR A 78 1.02 6.82 1.49
N ALA A 79 1.09 8.13 1.76
CA ALA A 79 2.08 8.67 2.69
C ALA A 79 1.81 8.37 4.18
N GLN A 80 0.60 7.94 4.53
CA GLN A 80 0.19 7.74 5.93
C GLN A 80 0.29 6.28 6.38
N GLY A 81 0.75 5.37 5.53
CA GLY A 81 0.82 3.97 5.88
C GLY A 81 1.92 3.21 5.17
N VAL A 82 2.14 2.01 5.62
CA VAL A 82 3.07 1.05 5.05
C VAL A 82 2.33 -0.18 4.55
N PHE A 83 2.88 -0.85 3.54
CA PHE A 83 2.29 -2.09 3.05
C PHE A 83 2.60 -3.28 3.96
N PRO A 84 1.76 -4.33 3.95
CA PRO A 84 1.90 -5.48 4.85
C PRO A 84 3.23 -6.22 4.73
N ASP A 85 3.84 -6.18 3.56
CA ASP A 85 5.08 -6.88 3.24
C ASP A 85 6.34 -6.22 3.81
N ILE A 86 6.24 -4.94 4.24
CA ILE A 86 7.30 -4.19 4.90
C ILE A 86 6.94 -3.72 6.32
N ALA A 87 5.66 -3.76 6.69
CA ALA A 87 5.19 -3.33 8.01
C ALA A 87 5.83 -4.11 9.15
N ASN A 88 6.09 -3.42 10.27
CA ASN A 88 6.70 -3.99 11.48
C ASN A 88 8.02 -4.72 11.21
N ARG A 89 8.85 -4.18 10.30
CA ARG A 89 10.17 -4.74 9.96
C ARG A 89 11.29 -3.77 10.28
N PRO A 90 12.47 -4.27 10.68
CA PRO A 90 13.64 -3.44 10.75
C PRO A 90 14.09 -3.04 9.34
N ALA A 91 14.46 -1.79 9.18
CA ALA A 91 15.04 -1.23 7.97
C ALA A 91 16.35 -0.54 8.29
N LEU A 92 17.36 -0.71 7.45
CA LEU A 92 18.62 -0.01 7.54
C LEU A 92 18.53 1.31 6.78
N VAL A 93 18.42 2.40 7.50
CA VAL A 93 18.45 3.75 6.91
C VAL A 93 19.88 4.13 6.61
N VAL A 94 20.17 4.42 5.34
CA VAL A 94 21.52 4.77 4.87
C VAL A 94 21.66 6.29 4.87
N LYS A 95 22.46 6.81 5.77
CA LYS A 95 22.76 8.23 5.90
C LYS A 95 24.27 8.40 6.01
N ALA A 96 24.83 9.41 5.37
CA ALA A 96 26.25 9.73 5.47
C ALA A 96 26.63 9.96 6.95
N GLY A 97 27.61 9.20 7.45
CA GLY A 97 28.10 9.29 8.82
C GLY A 97 27.22 8.71 9.92
N GLU A 98 25.97 8.32 9.63
CA GLU A 98 24.99 7.89 10.65
C GLU A 98 23.97 6.89 10.09
N SER A 99 24.45 5.79 9.53
CA SER A 99 23.54 4.71 9.14
C SER A 99 23.07 3.93 10.36
N GLY A 100 21.79 3.54 10.39
CA GLY A 100 21.23 2.80 11.52
C GLY A 100 19.97 2.02 11.21
N LEU A 101 19.73 1.00 12.03
CA LEU A 101 18.47 0.24 11.99
C LEU A 101 17.35 1.07 12.63
N ARG A 102 16.24 1.16 11.94
CA ARG A 102 14.99 1.75 12.42
C ARG A 102 13.83 0.78 12.20
N GLN A 103 12.87 0.82 13.09
CA GLN A 103 11.67 -0.02 12.98
C GLN A 103 10.63 0.68 12.12
N ILE A 104 10.17 0.01 11.06
CA ILE A 104 8.99 0.44 10.30
C ILE A 104 7.76 0.22 11.18
N PRO A 105 6.82 1.17 11.28
CA PRO A 105 5.61 1.02 12.08
C PRO A 105 4.79 -0.21 11.68
N PRO A 106 4.06 -0.82 12.62
CA PRO A 106 3.08 -1.83 12.30
C PRO A 106 1.88 -1.21 11.56
N LEU A 107 1.12 -2.04 10.87
CA LEU A 107 -0.21 -1.64 10.38
C LEU A 107 -1.16 -1.52 11.57
N LEU A 108 -1.84 -0.39 11.66
CA LEU A 108 -2.86 -0.17 12.68
C LEU A 108 -4.22 -0.60 12.13
N ALA A 109 -4.95 -1.43 12.88
CA ALA A 109 -6.29 -1.87 12.50
C ALA A 109 -7.24 -0.69 12.28
N SER A 110 -7.12 0.36 13.11
CA SER A 110 -7.92 1.58 12.97
C SER A 110 -7.71 2.35 11.66
N GLN A 111 -6.60 2.12 10.98
CA GLN A 111 -6.26 2.75 9.69
C GLN A 111 -6.57 1.83 8.50
N ASN A 112 -6.92 0.57 8.74
CA ASN A 112 -7.11 -0.46 7.72
C ASN A 112 -8.46 -1.13 7.96
N VAL A 113 -9.52 -0.38 7.67
CA VAL A 113 -10.89 -0.80 7.93
C VAL A 113 -11.55 -1.23 6.62
N ASP A 114 -12.27 -2.34 6.70
CA ASP A 114 -13.23 -2.83 5.73
C ASP A 114 -14.61 -2.81 6.41
N SER A 115 -15.51 -1.97 5.91
CA SER A 115 -16.85 -1.83 6.45
C SER A 115 -17.89 -2.04 5.35
N ILE A 116 -18.73 -3.03 5.53
CA ILE A 116 -19.81 -3.35 4.61
C ILE A 116 -21.14 -3.09 5.30
N GLN A 117 -21.98 -2.24 4.68
CA GLN A 117 -23.37 -2.04 5.08
C GLN A 117 -24.28 -2.63 4.03
N LYS A 118 -25.31 -3.39 4.44
CA LYS A 118 -26.29 -3.99 3.54
C LYS A 118 -27.70 -3.72 4.06
N LEU A 119 -28.56 -3.28 3.13
CA LEU A 119 -29.98 -3.11 3.35
C LEU A 119 -30.73 -4.13 2.48
N PHE A 120 -31.54 -4.95 3.10
CA PHE A 120 -32.41 -5.91 2.43
C PHE A 120 -33.84 -5.39 2.46
N SER A 121 -34.47 -5.30 1.30
CA SER A 121 -35.87 -4.90 1.15
C SER A 121 -36.64 -6.04 0.51
N PHE A 122 -37.59 -6.62 1.23
CA PHE A 122 -38.49 -7.63 0.70
C PHE A 122 -39.56 -6.94 -0.17
N VAL A 123 -39.51 -7.17 -1.47
CA VAL A 123 -40.41 -6.56 -2.45
C VAL A 123 -41.62 -7.45 -2.66
N SER A 124 -41.43 -8.78 -2.61
CA SER A 124 -42.49 -9.81 -2.67
C SER A 124 -41.98 -11.07 -1.97
N GLU A 125 -42.78 -12.13 -1.91
CA GLU A 125 -42.38 -13.42 -1.27
C GLU A 125 -41.16 -14.06 -1.94
N ASP A 126 -40.97 -13.78 -3.22
CA ASP A 126 -39.89 -14.36 -4.04
C ASP A 126 -38.82 -13.36 -4.46
N LYS A 127 -38.95 -12.07 -4.06
CA LYS A 127 -38.04 -11.01 -4.49
C LYS A 127 -37.50 -10.17 -3.33
N VAL A 128 -36.18 -10.15 -3.19
CA VAL A 128 -35.45 -9.30 -2.25
C VAL A 128 -34.52 -8.37 -3.02
N GLU A 129 -34.67 -7.07 -2.76
CA GLU A 129 -33.71 -6.09 -3.23
C GLU A 129 -32.66 -5.86 -2.15
N THR A 130 -31.38 -5.80 -2.58
CA THR A 130 -30.27 -5.52 -1.67
C THR A 130 -29.54 -4.27 -2.14
N LYS A 131 -29.42 -3.30 -1.22
CA LYS A 131 -28.52 -2.16 -1.41
C LYS A 131 -27.33 -2.34 -0.46
N GLY A 132 -26.15 -2.04 -0.95
CA GLY A 132 -24.93 -2.17 -0.13
C GLY A 132 -23.94 -1.04 -0.38
N SER A 133 -23.18 -0.72 0.66
CA SER A 133 -22.03 0.15 0.55
C SER A 133 -20.80 -0.53 1.15
N LEU A 134 -19.66 -0.34 0.52
CA LEU A 134 -18.35 -0.82 0.96
C LEU A 134 -17.45 0.40 1.19
N THR A 135 -17.01 0.58 2.43
CA THR A 135 -16.02 1.60 2.78
C THR A 135 -14.69 0.92 3.08
N LEU A 136 -13.66 1.29 2.36
CA LEU A 136 -12.30 0.79 2.56
C LEU A 136 -11.39 1.93 2.99
N THR A 137 -10.48 1.65 3.92
CA THR A 137 -9.42 2.59 4.31
C THR A 137 -8.04 1.94 4.24
N GLY A 138 -6.99 2.77 4.29
CA GLY A 138 -5.61 2.32 4.36
C GLY A 138 -5.17 1.47 3.18
N VAL A 139 -4.57 0.33 3.46
CA VAL A 139 -4.00 -0.57 2.44
C VAL A 139 -5.07 -1.10 1.49
N LEU A 140 -6.26 -1.41 1.99
CA LEU A 140 -7.35 -1.93 1.16
C LEU A 140 -7.85 -0.88 0.17
N ALA A 141 -8.04 0.37 0.63
CA ALA A 141 -8.36 1.49 -0.26
C ALA A 141 -7.28 1.71 -1.32
N SER A 142 -6.02 1.62 -0.93
CA SER A 142 -4.87 1.75 -1.83
C SER A 142 -4.84 0.67 -2.90
N TYR A 143 -5.14 -0.58 -2.56
CA TYR A 143 -5.26 -1.67 -3.55
C TYR A 143 -6.40 -1.42 -4.54
N MET A 144 -7.55 -0.97 -4.06
CA MET A 144 -8.69 -0.66 -4.93
C MET A 144 -8.41 0.53 -5.84
N ALA A 145 -7.78 1.59 -5.32
CA ALA A 145 -7.32 2.71 -6.13
C ALA A 145 -6.34 2.26 -7.22
N GLY A 146 -5.38 1.39 -6.86
CA GLY A 146 -4.45 0.80 -7.82
C GLY A 146 -5.12 -0.05 -8.90
N LEU A 147 -6.17 -0.76 -8.54
CA LEU A 147 -6.97 -1.55 -9.47
C LEU A 147 -7.74 -0.62 -10.43
N SER A 148 -8.34 0.46 -9.92
CA SER A 148 -9.14 1.40 -10.72
C SER A 148 -8.34 2.10 -11.82
N LEU A 149 -7.02 2.25 -11.65
CA LEU A 149 -6.13 2.81 -12.66
C LEU A 149 -5.81 1.85 -13.82
N LYS A 150 -6.04 0.55 -13.65
CA LYS A 150 -5.63 -0.49 -14.60
C LYS A 150 -6.77 -1.32 -15.17
N ALA A 151 -7.86 -1.44 -14.41
CA ALA A 151 -8.98 -2.29 -14.77
C ALA A 151 -10.11 -1.50 -15.45
N SER A 152 -10.89 -2.18 -16.27
CA SER A 152 -12.13 -1.60 -16.81
C SER A 152 -13.16 -1.38 -15.70
N LYS A 153 -14.08 -0.42 -15.88
CA LYS A 153 -15.21 -0.22 -14.95
C LYS A 153 -15.94 -1.55 -14.69
N LYS A 154 -16.21 -2.35 -15.72
CA LYS A 154 -16.84 -3.66 -15.58
C LYS A 154 -16.09 -4.61 -14.63
N THR A 155 -14.76 -4.60 -14.69
CA THR A 155 -13.92 -5.44 -13.79
C THR A 155 -14.01 -4.94 -12.36
N ILE A 156 -14.01 -3.62 -12.17
CA ILE A 156 -14.12 -2.99 -10.84
C ILE A 156 -15.48 -3.29 -10.24
N ASP A 157 -16.56 -3.08 -11.01
CA ASP A 157 -17.94 -3.35 -10.61
C ASP A 157 -18.10 -4.83 -10.19
N TYR A 158 -17.55 -5.75 -10.96
CA TYR A 158 -17.55 -7.18 -10.62
C TYR A 158 -16.82 -7.47 -9.31
N GLN A 159 -15.67 -6.85 -9.10
CA GLN A 159 -14.88 -7.03 -7.87
C GLN A 159 -15.58 -6.44 -6.64
N LEU A 160 -16.18 -5.26 -6.78
CA LEU A 160 -16.97 -4.64 -5.73
C LEU A 160 -18.19 -5.50 -5.38
N MET A 161 -18.92 -5.96 -6.38
CA MET A 161 -20.08 -6.83 -6.17
C MET A 161 -19.72 -8.16 -5.54
N SER A 162 -18.62 -8.77 -5.95
CA SER A 162 -18.12 -10.01 -5.33
C SER A 162 -17.66 -9.83 -3.88
N SER A 163 -17.18 -8.62 -3.52
CA SER A 163 -16.80 -8.26 -2.16
C SER A 163 -18.01 -7.98 -1.26
N ILE A 164 -19.03 -7.29 -1.79
CA ILE A 164 -20.27 -6.97 -1.06
C ILE A 164 -21.15 -8.20 -0.88
N GLY A 165 -21.14 -9.10 -1.83
CA GLY A 165 -21.96 -10.30 -1.78
C GLY A 165 -21.34 -11.47 -2.47
N LYS A 166 -21.01 -12.54 -1.75
CA LYS A 166 -20.99 -13.86 -2.36
C LYS A 166 -22.42 -14.27 -2.70
N MET A 167 -23.04 -13.54 -3.60
CA MET A 167 -24.39 -13.85 -4.02
C MET A 167 -24.33 -14.75 -5.24
N ASN A 168 -24.61 -16.04 -5.03
CA ASN A 168 -24.66 -17.05 -6.07
C ASN A 168 -25.85 -16.90 -7.03
N TYR A 169 -26.71 -15.85 -6.87
CA TYR A 169 -28.00 -15.78 -7.56
C TYR A 169 -28.39 -14.37 -8.06
N MET A 170 -27.42 -13.52 -8.44
CA MET A 170 -27.76 -12.24 -9.05
C MET A 170 -27.86 -12.36 -10.56
N SER A 171 -29.04 -12.08 -11.12
CA SER A 171 -29.24 -12.01 -12.56
C SER A 171 -28.73 -10.69 -13.16
N TRP A 172 -28.70 -9.59 -12.38
CA TRP A 172 -28.20 -8.28 -12.81
C TRP A 172 -27.89 -7.38 -11.60
N TRP A 173 -27.03 -6.41 -11.79
CA TRP A 173 -26.72 -5.35 -10.81
C TRP A 173 -26.37 -4.04 -11.52
N LYS A 174 -26.47 -2.95 -10.78
CA LYS A 174 -26.01 -1.62 -11.17
C LYS A 174 -25.15 -1.06 -10.04
N VAL A 175 -24.00 -0.49 -10.38
CA VAL A 175 -23.19 0.30 -9.46
C VAL A 175 -23.54 1.76 -9.69
N GLU A 176 -23.90 2.46 -8.63
CA GLU A 176 -24.10 3.91 -8.62
C GLU A 176 -22.86 4.56 -8.02
N ASP A 177 -22.38 5.64 -8.64
CA ASP A 177 -21.16 6.38 -8.24
C ASP A 177 -21.45 7.25 -7.01
#